data_18440f7f2a92dd4a5e9a68ffaed31ab3
#
_entry.id   18440f7f2a92dd4a5e9a68ffaed31ab3
#
_cell.length_a   1.000
_cell.length_b   1.000
_cell.length_c   1.000
_cell.angle_alpha   90.00
_cell.angle_beta   90.00
_cell.angle_gamma   90.00
#
_symmetry.space_group_name_H-M   'P 1'
#
loop_
_entity.id
_entity.type
_entity.pdbx_description
1 polymer ?
#
loop_
_entity_poly.entity_id
_entity_poly.type
_entity_poly.pdbx_seq_one_letter_code
_entity_poly.pdbx_strand_id
1 'polypeptide(L)'
;MSARHQGFLKHLLQKPVVNVRKPHATQVESVKRYASFIATSNHTDLLGDPSGSRRFICIEVKGMIDNAQPIDYLQLYAQAVAALNNNERYWLTHEEEVSQMQANEAFQQRPLFEDLFFQYYRPASHKEEG
;
A
#
# COMPACT_ATOMS: atom_id res chain seq x y z
N MET A 1 -0.10 -4.79 12.42
CA MET A 1 0.42 -5.91 11.58
C MET A 1 1.84 -6.23 12.01
N SER A 2 2.25 -7.50 12.21
CA SER A 2 3.62 -7.78 12.66
C SER A 2 4.63 -7.51 11.54
N ALA A 3 5.87 -7.11 11.88
CA ALA A 3 6.95 -6.84 10.94
C ALA A 3 7.25 -8.02 9.99
N ARG A 4 7.07 -9.25 10.47
CA ARG A 4 7.23 -10.47 9.65
C ARG A 4 6.20 -10.55 8.51
N HIS A 5 4.94 -10.21 8.79
CA HIS A 5 3.90 -10.23 7.78
C HIS A 5 4.10 -9.14 6.73
N GLN A 6 4.61 -7.98 7.10
CA GLN A 6 4.92 -6.91 6.14
C GLN A 6 6.08 -7.29 5.22
N GLY A 7 7.13 -7.91 5.75
CA GLY A 7 8.23 -8.42 4.93
C GLY A 7 7.75 -9.44 3.87
N PHE A 8 6.88 -10.35 4.28
CA PHE A 8 6.27 -11.33 3.37
C PHE A 8 5.42 -10.65 2.28
N LEU A 9 4.56 -9.70 2.65
CA LEU A 9 3.74 -8.95 1.69
C LEU A 9 4.60 -8.16 0.71
N LYS A 10 5.64 -7.47 1.16
CA LYS A 10 6.57 -6.75 0.29
C LYS A 10 7.22 -7.68 -0.73
N HIS A 11 7.67 -8.85 -0.29
CA HIS A 11 8.24 -9.86 -1.18
C HIS A 11 7.22 -10.36 -2.19
N LEU A 12 5.99 -10.64 -1.76
CA LEU A 12 4.90 -11.10 -2.61
C LEU A 12 4.52 -10.05 -3.67
N LEU A 13 4.44 -8.78 -3.27
CA LEU A 13 4.10 -7.67 -4.17
C LEU A 13 5.16 -7.45 -5.27
N GLN A 14 6.43 -7.68 -4.96
CA GLN A 14 7.53 -7.45 -5.88
C GLN A 14 7.84 -8.62 -6.81
N LYS A 15 7.34 -9.81 -6.52
CA LYS A 15 7.70 -11.01 -7.24
C LYS A 15 6.93 -11.14 -8.57
N PRO A 16 7.56 -10.94 -9.73
CA PRO A 16 6.86 -11.03 -11.03
C PRO A 16 6.58 -12.48 -11.43
N VAL A 17 7.38 -13.42 -10.90
CA VAL A 17 7.29 -14.84 -11.20
C VAL A 17 7.20 -15.61 -9.89
N VAL A 18 6.27 -16.53 -9.81
CA VAL A 18 6.05 -17.40 -8.65
C VAL A 18 6.36 -18.84 -9.06
N ASN A 19 7.19 -19.50 -8.28
CA ASN A 19 7.47 -20.92 -8.45
C ASN A 19 6.41 -21.73 -7.72
N VAL A 20 5.61 -22.46 -8.46
CA VAL A 20 4.51 -23.26 -7.94
C VAL A 20 4.74 -24.72 -8.26
N ARG A 21 4.57 -25.57 -7.28
CA ARG A 21 4.52 -27.00 -7.44
C ARG A 21 3.06 -27.45 -7.37
N LYS A 22 2.54 -28.00 -8.45
CA LYS A 22 1.20 -28.59 -8.45
C LYS A 22 1.14 -29.78 -7.50
N PRO A 23 0.00 -30.04 -6.85
CA PRO A 23 -0.20 -31.25 -6.05
C PRO A 23 0.19 -32.49 -6.88
N HIS A 24 0.96 -33.38 -6.29
CA HIS A 24 1.45 -34.61 -6.91
C HIS A 24 2.44 -34.47 -8.10
N ALA A 25 2.85 -33.23 -8.45
CA ALA A 25 3.89 -33.02 -9.46
C ALA A 25 5.28 -33.10 -8.85
N THR A 26 6.24 -33.64 -9.63
CA THR A 26 7.64 -33.69 -9.24
C THR A 26 8.41 -32.43 -9.64
N GLN A 27 7.90 -31.69 -10.61
CA GLN A 27 8.53 -30.48 -11.14
C GLN A 27 7.93 -29.20 -10.57
N VAL A 28 8.77 -28.19 -10.41
CA VAL A 28 8.37 -26.83 -10.04
C VAL A 28 8.23 -26.03 -11.33
N GLU A 29 7.06 -25.42 -11.51
CA GLU A 29 6.76 -24.56 -12.66
C GLU A 29 6.91 -23.10 -12.25
N SER A 30 7.53 -22.29 -13.11
CA SER A 30 7.62 -20.85 -12.95
C SER A 30 6.42 -20.19 -13.66
N VAL A 31 5.54 -19.57 -12.88
CA VAL A 31 4.32 -18.95 -13.38
C VAL A 31 4.42 -17.43 -13.22
N LYS A 32 4.13 -16.69 -14.29
CA LYS A 32 4.05 -15.24 -14.23
C LYS A 32 2.86 -14.82 -13.36
N ARG A 33 3.09 -13.89 -12.43
CA ARG A 33 2.04 -13.37 -11.56
C ARG A 33 1.31 -12.22 -12.26
N TYR A 34 0.01 -12.38 -12.46
CA TYR A 34 -0.89 -11.34 -13.01
C TYR A 34 -1.77 -10.68 -11.94
N ALA A 35 -1.69 -11.16 -10.70
CA ALA A 35 -2.54 -10.67 -9.62
C ALA A 35 -2.11 -9.28 -9.13
N SER A 36 -3.08 -8.40 -8.97
CA SER A 36 -3.01 -7.19 -8.13
C SER A 36 -3.65 -7.47 -6.77
N PHE A 37 -3.32 -6.66 -5.77
CA PHE A 37 -3.82 -6.87 -4.42
C PHE A 37 -4.55 -5.64 -3.92
N ILE A 38 -5.69 -5.88 -3.31
CA ILE A 38 -6.43 -4.90 -2.53
C ILE A 38 -6.69 -5.50 -1.14
N ALA A 39 -6.61 -4.68 -0.11
CA ALA A 39 -6.88 -5.09 1.27
C ALA A 39 -7.67 -4.01 1.98
N THR A 40 -8.44 -4.40 2.97
CA THR A 40 -9.20 -3.49 3.83
C THR A 40 -8.74 -3.64 5.28
N SER A 41 -8.84 -2.58 6.05
CA SER A 41 -8.52 -2.57 7.48
C SER A 41 -9.38 -1.56 8.20
N ASN A 42 -9.72 -1.86 9.46
CA ASN A 42 -10.36 -0.93 10.37
C ASN A 42 -9.33 -0.14 11.22
N HIS A 43 -8.04 -0.41 11.02
CA HIS A 43 -6.95 0.26 11.72
C HIS A 43 -6.29 1.26 10.79
N THR A 44 -5.86 2.38 11.33
CA THR A 44 -5.09 3.40 10.61
C THR A 44 -3.59 3.14 10.66
N ASP A 45 -3.09 2.43 11.67
CA ASP A 45 -1.69 2.07 11.87
C ASP A 45 -1.27 0.84 11.04
N LEU A 46 -1.34 0.96 9.73
CA LEU A 46 -1.15 -0.15 8.79
C LEU A 46 0.32 -0.46 8.50
N LEU A 47 1.14 0.59 8.39
CA LEU A 47 2.49 0.53 7.86
C LEU A 47 3.52 0.56 8.99
N GLY A 48 4.15 -0.57 9.28
CA GLY A 48 5.20 -0.66 10.32
C GLY A 48 6.61 -0.37 9.82
N ASP A 49 6.80 -0.15 8.50
CA ASP A 49 8.10 0.14 7.91
C ASP A 49 7.99 1.30 6.92
N PRO A 50 8.52 2.48 7.29
CA PRO A 50 8.48 3.67 6.46
C PRO A 50 9.16 3.46 5.09
N SER A 51 10.27 2.72 5.05
CA SER A 51 11.07 2.53 3.84
C SER A 51 10.35 1.78 2.73
N GLY A 52 9.27 1.09 3.07
CA GLY A 52 8.51 0.26 2.14
C GLY A 52 7.14 0.81 1.76
N SER A 53 6.79 1.99 2.25
CA SER A 53 5.43 2.55 2.10
C SER A 53 5.08 2.86 0.63
N ARG A 54 6.04 3.14 -0.24
CA ARG A 54 5.84 3.39 -1.67
C ARG A 54 5.12 2.27 -2.44
N ARG A 55 5.05 1.06 -1.87
CA ARG A 55 4.38 -0.10 -2.49
C ARG A 55 2.89 -0.17 -2.17
N PHE A 56 2.43 0.69 -1.29
CA PHE A 56 1.06 0.71 -0.81
C PHE A 56 0.43 2.05 -1.16
N ILE A 57 -0.77 2.01 -1.69
CA ILE A 57 -1.63 3.18 -1.84
C ILE A 57 -2.68 3.07 -0.73
N CYS A 58 -2.48 3.82 0.35
CA CYS A 58 -3.41 3.84 1.47
C CYS A 58 -4.48 4.90 1.22
N ILE A 59 -5.74 4.49 1.35
CA ILE A 59 -6.89 5.37 1.14
C ILE A 59 -7.78 5.27 2.38
N GLU A 60 -8.06 6.40 3.00
CA GLU A 60 -9.03 6.50 4.08
C GLU A 60 -10.41 6.71 3.51
N VAL A 61 -11.33 5.82 3.85
CA VAL A 61 -12.73 5.97 3.47
C VAL A 61 -13.42 6.85 4.52
N LYS A 62 -13.86 8.04 4.10
CA LYS A 62 -14.59 8.99 4.94
C LYS A 62 -16.08 8.89 4.64
N GLY A 63 -16.83 8.35 5.59
CA GLY A 63 -18.29 8.24 5.50
C GLY A 63 -18.79 6.85 5.11
N MET A 64 -20.08 6.77 4.82
CA MET A 64 -20.72 5.51 4.45
C MET A 64 -20.45 5.17 2.99
N ILE A 65 -20.07 3.92 2.76
CA ILE A 65 -19.94 3.39 1.39
C ILE A 65 -21.36 3.07 0.89
N ASP A 66 -21.72 3.62 -0.27
CA ASP A 66 -22.94 3.23 -0.96
C ASP A 66 -22.76 1.86 -1.62
N ASN A 67 -23.30 0.84 -0.98
CA ASN A 67 -23.29 -0.53 -1.47
C ASN A 67 -24.65 -0.97 -2.06
N ALA A 68 -25.61 -0.04 -2.14
CA ALA A 68 -26.95 -0.31 -2.68
C ALA A 68 -27.00 -0.10 -4.20
N GLN A 69 -26.14 0.75 -4.75
CA GLN A 69 -26.09 1.02 -6.18
C GLN A 69 -25.41 -0.14 -6.92
N PRO A 70 -26.00 -0.68 -8.00
CA PRO A 70 -25.35 -1.69 -8.82
C PRO A 70 -24.17 -1.07 -9.57
N ILE A 71 -23.04 -1.78 -9.57
CA ILE A 71 -21.87 -1.37 -10.35
C ILE A 71 -22.06 -1.81 -11.80
N ASP A 72 -21.96 -0.88 -12.74
CA ASP A 72 -21.89 -1.19 -14.16
C ASP A 72 -20.48 -1.71 -14.52
N TYR A 73 -20.31 -3.02 -14.38
CA TYR A 73 -19.04 -3.68 -14.68
C TYR A 73 -18.64 -3.57 -16.15
N LEU A 74 -19.60 -3.50 -17.09
CA LEU A 74 -19.31 -3.38 -18.51
C LEU A 74 -18.66 -2.03 -18.79
N GLN A 75 -19.20 -0.96 -18.23
CA GLN A 75 -18.65 0.39 -18.36
C GLN A 75 -17.27 0.49 -17.68
N LEU A 76 -17.11 -0.10 -16.48
CA LEU A 76 -15.84 -0.11 -15.76
C LEU A 76 -14.73 -0.80 -16.57
N TYR A 77 -15.02 -1.96 -17.15
CA TYR A 77 -14.04 -2.67 -17.97
C TYR A 77 -13.79 -1.98 -19.31
N ALA A 78 -14.82 -1.37 -19.92
CA ALA A 78 -14.64 -0.60 -21.14
C ALA A 78 -13.71 0.60 -20.91
N GLN A 79 -13.84 1.29 -19.78
CA GLN A 79 -12.94 2.38 -19.40
C GLN A 79 -11.49 1.88 -19.24
N ALA A 80 -11.29 0.76 -18.57
CA ALA A 80 -9.95 0.19 -18.39
C ALA A 80 -9.31 -0.21 -19.73
N VAL A 81 -10.09 -0.78 -20.65
CA VAL A 81 -9.61 -1.12 -22.01
C VAL A 81 -9.28 0.14 -22.79
N ALA A 82 -10.10 1.20 -22.70
CA ALA A 82 -9.82 2.48 -23.35
C ALA A 82 -8.52 3.10 -22.84
N ALA A 83 -8.29 3.09 -21.53
CA ALA A 83 -7.04 3.58 -20.92
C ALA A 83 -5.82 2.80 -21.45
N LEU A 84 -5.91 1.47 -21.53
CA LEU A 84 -4.85 0.64 -22.10
C LEU A 84 -4.57 0.96 -23.58
N ASN A 85 -5.62 1.13 -24.39
CA ASN A 85 -5.48 1.46 -25.81
C ASN A 85 -4.89 2.84 -26.04
N ASN A 86 -5.15 3.79 -25.12
CA ASN A 86 -4.57 5.11 -25.11
C ASN A 86 -3.15 5.16 -24.55
N ASN A 87 -2.57 4.01 -24.18
CA ASN A 87 -1.27 3.91 -23.52
C ASN A 87 -1.17 4.78 -22.26
N GLU A 88 -2.26 4.88 -21.50
CA GLU A 88 -2.22 5.59 -20.23
C GLU A 88 -1.19 4.94 -19.29
N ARG A 89 -0.46 5.80 -18.59
CA ARG A 89 0.59 5.38 -17.67
C ARG A 89 -0.03 4.72 -16.43
N TYR A 90 0.45 3.54 -16.09
CA TYR A 90 0.00 2.75 -14.94
C TYR A 90 1.02 2.69 -13.79
N TRP A 91 2.11 3.46 -13.88
CA TRP A 91 3.13 3.58 -12.84
C TRP A 91 3.26 5.02 -12.38
N LEU A 92 3.70 5.22 -11.15
CA LEU A 92 3.96 6.54 -10.58
C LEU A 92 5.31 7.08 -11.04
N THR A 93 5.40 8.40 -11.23
CA THR A 93 6.70 9.08 -11.35
C THR A 93 7.37 9.17 -9.99
N HIS A 94 8.64 9.56 -9.98
CA HIS A 94 9.36 9.76 -8.73
C HIS A 94 8.68 10.81 -7.82
N GLU A 95 8.20 11.90 -8.38
CA GLU A 95 7.49 12.95 -7.63
C GLU A 95 6.17 12.44 -7.03
N GLU A 96 5.42 11.66 -7.80
CA GLU A 96 4.19 11.02 -7.34
C GLU A 96 4.46 9.97 -6.26
N GLU A 97 5.55 9.21 -6.37
CA GLU A 97 5.98 8.28 -5.31
C GLU A 97 6.30 9.03 -4.01
N VAL A 98 6.99 10.17 -4.09
CA VAL A 98 7.29 11.00 -2.91
C VAL A 98 5.99 11.54 -2.29
N SER A 99 5.09 12.09 -3.09
CA SER A 99 3.77 12.55 -2.62
C SER A 99 2.98 11.43 -1.95
N GLN A 100 3.00 10.24 -2.54
CA GLN A 100 2.32 9.08 -1.97
C GLN A 100 2.95 8.64 -0.65
N MET A 101 4.27 8.65 -0.55
CA MET A 101 4.96 8.32 0.70
C MET A 101 4.59 9.30 1.81
N GLN A 102 4.49 10.60 1.51
CA GLN A 102 4.01 11.61 2.46
C GLN A 102 2.56 11.35 2.88
N ALA A 103 1.67 11.06 1.94
CA ALA A 103 0.29 10.70 2.26
C ALA A 103 0.19 9.45 3.14
N ASN A 104 1.09 8.49 2.94
CA ASN A 104 1.15 7.26 3.72
C ASN A 104 1.66 7.45 5.15
N GLU A 105 2.27 8.60 5.49
CA GLU A 105 2.72 8.90 6.87
C GLU A 105 1.57 8.85 7.88
N ALA A 106 0.36 9.23 7.46
CA ALA A 106 -0.84 9.15 8.28
C ALA A 106 -1.21 7.71 8.70
N PHE A 107 -0.69 6.72 7.96
CA PHE A 107 -0.97 5.29 8.17
C PHE A 107 0.23 4.54 8.77
N GLN A 108 1.28 5.23 9.16
CA GLN A 108 2.44 4.61 9.78
C GLN A 108 2.21 4.31 11.24
N GLN A 109 2.69 3.14 11.66
CA GLN A 109 2.77 2.79 13.07
C GLN A 109 3.85 3.66 13.72
N ARG A 110 3.47 4.45 14.72
CA ARG A 110 4.44 5.16 15.55
C ARG A 110 4.99 4.18 16.59
N PRO A 111 6.31 4.12 16.78
CA PRO A 111 6.90 3.37 17.87
C PRO A 111 6.40 3.94 19.22
N LEU A 112 6.07 3.07 20.15
CA LEU A 112 5.57 3.47 21.46
C LEU A 112 6.50 4.47 22.19
N PHE A 113 7.82 4.35 21.98
CA PHE A 113 8.77 5.26 22.60
C PHE A 113 8.71 6.67 22.01
N GLU A 114 8.33 6.86 20.75
CA GLU A 114 8.11 8.18 20.14
C GLU A 114 6.91 8.87 20.77
N ASP A 115 5.80 8.16 20.96
CA ASP A 115 4.63 8.71 21.61
C ASP A 115 4.95 9.12 23.05
N LEU A 116 5.69 8.27 23.80
CA LEU A 116 6.16 8.60 25.13
C LEU A 116 7.13 9.79 25.14
N PHE A 117 8.04 9.84 24.17
CA PHE A 117 8.99 10.94 24.06
C PHE A 117 8.26 12.27 23.86
N PHE A 118 7.34 12.36 22.89
CA PHE A 118 6.58 13.58 22.62
C PHE A 118 5.56 13.94 23.70
N GLN A 119 5.20 13.01 24.58
CA GLN A 119 4.40 13.28 25.75
C GLN A 119 5.16 14.12 26.80
N TYR A 120 6.47 13.88 26.94
CA TYR A 120 7.31 14.51 27.96
C TYR A 120 8.24 15.60 27.40
N TYR A 121 8.54 15.57 26.11
CA TYR A 121 9.47 16.49 25.47
C TYR A 121 8.81 17.17 24.28
N ARG A 122 9.09 18.47 24.14
CA ARG A 122 8.71 19.25 22.96
C ARG A 122 9.95 19.70 22.24
N PRO A 123 9.96 19.82 20.88
CA PRO A 123 11.04 20.47 20.16
C PRO A 123 11.21 21.90 20.71
N ALA A 124 12.45 22.31 20.96
CA ALA A 124 12.74 23.69 21.37
C ALA A 124 12.26 24.67 20.29
N SER A 125 11.54 25.70 20.67
CA SER A 125 11.20 26.76 19.74
C SER A 125 12.40 27.67 19.57
N HIS A 126 12.61 28.18 18.34
CA HIS A 126 13.76 29.04 17.98
C HIS A 126 13.90 30.34 18.84
N LYS A 127 12.98 30.58 19.77
CA LYS A 127 12.95 31.73 20.68
C LYS A 127 13.52 31.45 22.08
N GLU A 128 13.92 30.22 22.37
CA GLU A 128 14.42 29.83 23.71
C GLU A 128 15.96 29.75 23.76
N GLU A 129 16.65 30.18 22.70
CA GLU A 129 18.10 30.47 22.73
C GLU A 129 18.31 31.90 23.24
N GLY A 130 18.28 32.02 24.55
CA GLY A 130 18.63 33.25 25.27
C GLY A 130 19.46 32.94 26.48
#